data_55e38d1e354f750a79fca2a3be9e6059
#
_entry.id   55e38d1e354f750a79fca2a3be9e6059
#
_cell.length_a   1.000
_cell.length_b   1.000
_cell.length_c   1.000
_cell.angle_alpha   90.00
_cell.angle_beta   90.00
_cell.angle_gamma   90.00
#
_symmetry.space_group_name_H-M   'P 1'
#
loop_
_entity.id
_entity.type
_entity.pdbx_description
1 polymer ?
#
loop_
_entity_poly.entity_id
_entity_poly.type
_entity_poly.pdbx_seq_one_letter_code
_entity_poly.pdbx_strand_id
1 'polypeptide(L)'
;VRFFEDIGRKAADTLKIDDAVFMITDTLLIFDNLKHRIKVVSNAHIDGDADSAYREAVARIDAIIKRLKAPLPDIDSDGGGRAEITPEMTKEAYLEMVRKAKEYIKAGDIIQVVPSQRFRAELTAAPFNIYRALKLINPSPYMYYLKLDDMTIVGTSPEILVRVEGDDVDVRPIAGTRRRGKSEEEDRALEEELL
;
A
#
# COMPACT_ATOMS: atom_id res chain seq x y z
N VAL A 1 7.93 -5.35 16.29
CA VAL A 1 7.60 -4.96 17.68
C VAL A 1 7.85 -6.14 18.64
N ARG A 2 7.32 -7.36 18.38
CA ARG A 2 7.44 -8.53 19.26
C ARG A 2 8.88 -8.98 19.59
N PHE A 3 9.85 -8.60 18.77
CA PHE A 3 11.27 -8.87 19.06
C PHE A 3 11.86 -7.93 20.12
N PHE A 4 11.17 -6.83 20.41
CA PHE A 4 11.65 -5.78 21.31
C PHE A 4 10.75 -5.59 22.53
N GLU A 5 9.48 -6.04 22.44
CA GLU A 5 8.49 -5.87 23.50
C GLU A 5 7.69 -7.16 23.71
N ASP A 6 7.49 -7.54 24.97
CA ASP A 6 6.67 -8.70 25.35
C ASP A 6 5.18 -8.32 25.40
N ILE A 7 4.60 -8.08 24.24
CA ILE A 7 3.16 -7.77 24.12
C ILE A 7 2.26 -9.01 23.99
N GLY A 8 2.85 -10.21 23.91
CA GLY A 8 2.16 -11.48 23.73
C GLY A 8 1.37 -11.59 22.43
N ARG A 9 0.88 -12.78 22.11
CA ARG A 9 -0.05 -13.04 20.99
C ARG A 9 -1.49 -13.02 21.52
N LYS A 10 -2.15 -11.86 21.48
CA LYS A 10 -3.55 -11.71 21.92
C LYS A 10 -4.57 -11.94 20.80
N ALA A 11 -4.19 -11.72 19.55
CA ALA A 11 -5.06 -11.92 18.40
C ALA A 11 -4.88 -13.33 17.80
N ALA A 12 -5.98 -13.92 17.33
CA ALA A 12 -5.94 -15.16 16.57
C ALA A 12 -5.30 -14.92 15.20
N ASP A 13 -4.37 -15.77 14.82
CA ASP A 13 -3.78 -15.77 13.48
C ASP A 13 -4.72 -16.49 12.50
N THR A 14 -5.65 -15.73 11.93
CA THR A 14 -6.68 -16.26 11.01
C THR A 14 -6.24 -16.27 9.55
N LEU A 15 -5.25 -15.46 9.18
CA LEU A 15 -4.76 -15.38 7.80
C LEU A 15 -3.59 -16.33 7.53
N LYS A 16 -2.83 -16.69 8.57
CA LYS A 16 -1.63 -17.53 8.49
C LYS A 16 -0.62 -17.04 7.46
N ILE A 17 -0.42 -15.72 7.44
CA ILE A 17 0.58 -15.05 6.61
C ILE A 17 1.78 -14.65 7.48
N ASP A 18 2.92 -14.47 6.85
CA ASP A 18 4.13 -14.03 7.54
C ASP A 18 3.99 -12.66 8.19
N ASP A 19 4.58 -12.47 9.38
CA ASP A 19 4.60 -11.18 10.08
C ASP A 19 5.42 -10.11 9.33
N ALA A 20 6.40 -10.54 8.50
CA ALA A 20 7.21 -9.68 7.65
C ALA A 20 7.74 -10.47 6.45
N VAL A 21 7.70 -9.85 5.29
CA VAL A 21 8.27 -10.37 4.05
C VAL A 21 9.22 -9.32 3.49
N PHE A 22 10.45 -9.73 3.17
CA PHE A 22 11.46 -8.87 2.56
C PHE A 22 11.76 -9.36 1.15
N MET A 23 11.91 -8.42 0.23
CA MET A 23 12.26 -8.72 -1.14
C MET A 23 13.62 -8.09 -1.46
N ILE A 24 14.56 -8.91 -1.95
CA ILE A 24 15.82 -8.43 -2.50
C ILE A 24 15.66 -8.34 -4.01
N THR A 25 15.85 -7.17 -4.57
CA THR A 25 15.69 -6.93 -6.01
C THR A 25 17.02 -6.57 -6.65
N ASP A 26 17.47 -7.40 -7.59
CA ASP A 26 18.68 -7.13 -8.38
C ASP A 26 18.43 -6.16 -9.52
N THR A 27 17.20 -6.11 -10.03
CA THR A 27 16.85 -5.32 -11.20
C THR A 27 15.58 -4.51 -10.94
N LEU A 28 15.65 -3.22 -11.27
CA LEU A 28 14.59 -2.24 -11.02
C LEU A 28 14.26 -1.45 -12.28
N LEU A 29 12.98 -1.12 -12.43
CA LEU A 29 12.47 -0.14 -13.38
C LEU A 29 12.08 1.13 -12.63
N ILE A 30 12.65 2.26 -13.00
CA ILE A 30 12.35 3.56 -12.41
C ILE A 30 11.64 4.41 -13.47
N PHE A 31 10.38 4.77 -13.18
CA PHE A 31 9.59 5.66 -14.02
C PHE A 31 9.82 7.10 -13.58
N ASP A 32 10.64 7.84 -14.34
CA ASP A 32 10.90 9.25 -14.13
C ASP A 32 9.83 10.06 -14.87
N ASN A 33 8.73 10.35 -14.19
CA ASN A 33 7.59 11.05 -14.78
C ASN A 33 7.92 12.51 -15.14
N LEU A 34 8.87 13.14 -14.44
CA LEU A 34 9.30 14.50 -14.71
C LEU A 34 10.05 14.61 -16.03
N LYS A 35 10.91 13.62 -16.31
CA LYS A 35 11.74 13.59 -17.52
C LYS A 35 11.18 12.67 -18.62
N HIS A 36 9.98 12.11 -18.42
CA HIS A 36 9.29 11.20 -19.33
C HIS A 36 10.16 10.05 -19.84
N ARG A 37 10.88 9.38 -18.93
CA ARG A 37 11.76 8.27 -19.27
C ARG A 37 11.71 7.14 -18.26
N ILE A 38 12.05 5.94 -18.73
CA ILE A 38 12.21 4.76 -17.88
C ILE A 38 13.71 4.49 -17.76
N LYS A 39 14.19 4.35 -16.53
CA LYS A 39 15.55 3.88 -16.23
C LYS A 39 15.48 2.41 -15.86
N VAL A 40 16.32 1.60 -16.48
CA VAL A 40 16.52 0.19 -16.11
C VAL A 40 17.82 0.11 -15.34
N VAL A 41 17.77 -0.38 -14.11
CA VAL A 41 18.94 -0.51 -13.23
C VAL A 41 19.09 -1.99 -12.87
N SER A 42 20.29 -2.54 -13.00
CA SER A 42 20.61 -3.88 -12.52
C SER A 42 21.87 -3.83 -11.66
N ASN A 43 21.75 -4.32 -10.43
CA ASN A 43 22.86 -4.43 -9.50
C ASN A 43 23.69 -5.68 -9.86
N ALA A 44 25.01 -5.50 -10.01
CA ALA A 44 25.93 -6.60 -10.20
C ALA A 44 26.39 -7.10 -8.82
N HIS A 45 26.13 -8.35 -8.51
CA HIS A 45 26.69 -9.00 -7.33
C HIS A 45 28.05 -9.62 -7.69
N ILE A 46 29.11 -9.16 -7.02
CA ILE A 46 30.48 -9.56 -7.36
C ILE A 46 30.96 -10.63 -6.40
N ASP A 47 30.82 -11.90 -6.82
CA ASP A 47 31.37 -13.08 -6.13
C ASP A 47 32.49 -13.70 -6.96
N GLY A 48 33.54 -12.91 -7.28
CA GLY A 48 34.66 -13.37 -8.08
C GLY A 48 35.02 -12.39 -9.20
N ASP A 49 34.84 -12.78 -10.48
CA ASP A 49 35.19 -11.93 -11.63
C ASP A 49 34.19 -10.79 -11.84
N ALA A 50 34.66 -9.56 -11.61
CA ALA A 50 33.83 -8.34 -11.75
C ALA A 50 33.35 -8.12 -13.20
N ASP A 51 34.16 -8.47 -14.20
CA ASP A 51 33.82 -8.31 -15.61
C ASP A 51 32.69 -9.26 -16.02
N SER A 52 32.64 -10.47 -15.46
CA SER A 52 31.54 -11.39 -15.67
C SER A 52 30.25 -10.88 -15.02
N ALA A 53 30.33 -10.45 -13.76
CA ALA A 53 29.17 -9.90 -13.05
C ALA A 53 28.58 -8.65 -13.75
N TYR A 54 29.45 -7.80 -14.31
CA TYR A 54 29.01 -6.64 -15.08
C TYR A 54 28.29 -7.04 -16.39
N ARG A 55 28.89 -7.99 -17.16
CA ARG A 55 28.24 -8.48 -18.41
C ARG A 55 26.89 -9.10 -18.13
N GLU A 56 26.72 -9.85 -17.06
CA GLU A 56 25.43 -10.42 -16.65
C GLU A 56 24.41 -9.34 -16.29
N ALA A 57 24.80 -8.32 -15.55
CA ALA A 57 23.92 -7.18 -15.24
C ALA A 57 23.48 -6.45 -16.50
N VAL A 58 24.37 -6.21 -17.46
CA VAL A 58 24.04 -5.60 -18.77
C VAL A 58 23.07 -6.48 -19.55
N ALA A 59 23.28 -7.80 -19.58
CA ALA A 59 22.39 -8.72 -20.25
C ALA A 59 20.95 -8.69 -19.66
N ARG A 60 20.83 -8.57 -18.32
CA ARG A 60 19.52 -8.39 -17.65
C ARG A 60 18.85 -7.09 -18.08
N ILE A 61 19.59 -5.99 -18.16
CA ILE A 61 19.09 -4.68 -18.63
C ILE A 61 18.54 -4.82 -20.07
N ASP A 62 19.34 -5.40 -20.98
CA ASP A 62 18.96 -5.57 -22.39
C ASP A 62 17.71 -6.43 -22.56
N ALA A 63 17.60 -7.51 -21.78
CA ALA A 63 16.42 -8.36 -21.77
C ALA A 63 15.14 -7.60 -21.37
N ILE A 64 15.23 -6.73 -20.35
CA ILE A 64 14.11 -5.89 -19.94
C ILE A 64 13.77 -4.83 -20.99
N ILE A 65 14.76 -4.17 -21.56
CA ILE A 65 14.54 -3.19 -22.63
C ILE A 65 13.82 -3.86 -23.82
N LYS A 66 14.21 -5.08 -24.18
CA LYS A 66 13.54 -5.85 -25.23
C LYS A 66 12.08 -6.13 -24.89
N ARG A 67 11.78 -6.52 -23.63
CA ARG A 67 10.41 -6.74 -23.17
C ARG A 67 9.56 -5.46 -23.19
N LEU A 68 10.14 -4.32 -22.79
CA LEU A 68 9.44 -3.02 -22.81
C LEU A 68 9.07 -2.55 -24.23
N LYS A 69 9.80 -3.00 -25.25
CA LYS A 69 9.51 -2.72 -26.66
C LYS A 69 8.54 -3.71 -27.30
N ALA A 70 8.24 -4.81 -26.65
CA ALA A 70 7.29 -5.80 -27.15
C ALA A 70 5.84 -5.27 -27.05
N PRO A 71 4.92 -5.75 -27.90
CA PRO A 71 3.50 -5.47 -27.75
C PRO A 71 3.01 -5.84 -26.34
N LEU A 72 2.07 -5.05 -25.83
CA LEU A 72 1.43 -5.39 -24.56
C LEU A 72 0.69 -6.72 -24.72
N PRO A 73 0.81 -7.64 -23.77
CA PRO A 73 -0.02 -8.83 -23.75
C PRO A 73 -1.50 -8.42 -23.60
N ASP A 74 -2.40 -9.21 -24.15
CA ASP A 74 -3.82 -9.06 -23.85
C ASP A 74 -4.01 -9.15 -22.33
N ILE A 75 -4.45 -8.07 -21.76
CA ILE A 75 -4.81 -8.04 -20.34
C ILE A 75 -6.26 -8.49 -20.31
N ASP A 76 -6.47 -9.71 -19.81
CA ASP A 76 -7.80 -10.25 -19.59
C ASP A 76 -8.65 -9.21 -18.83
N SER A 77 -9.60 -8.64 -19.53
CA SER A 77 -10.58 -7.71 -18.97
C SER A 77 -11.77 -8.47 -18.37
N ASP A 78 -11.76 -9.79 -18.48
CA ASP A 78 -12.81 -10.67 -18.00
C ASP A 78 -12.71 -10.77 -16.47
N GLY A 79 -13.62 -10.14 -15.83
CA GLY A 79 -13.76 -10.17 -14.38
C GLY A 79 -14.53 -8.96 -13.89
N GLY A 80 -15.82 -9.03 -13.95
CA GLY A 80 -16.69 -7.93 -13.60
C GLY A 80 -17.96 -8.37 -12.88
N GLY A 81 -17.89 -9.45 -12.11
CA GLY A 81 -18.97 -9.84 -11.22
C GLY A 81 -19.05 -8.93 -9.98
N ARG A 82 -20.24 -8.70 -9.46
CA ARG A 82 -20.42 -8.07 -8.16
C ARG A 82 -20.05 -9.07 -7.08
N ALA A 83 -18.97 -8.84 -6.37
CA ALA A 83 -18.59 -9.66 -5.22
C ALA A 83 -19.47 -9.32 -4.01
N GLU A 84 -19.94 -10.35 -3.29
CA GLU A 84 -20.58 -10.18 -2.00
C GLU A 84 -19.51 -9.90 -0.94
N ILE A 85 -19.65 -8.77 -0.26
CA ILE A 85 -18.69 -8.34 0.77
C ILE A 85 -19.24 -8.72 2.13
N THR A 86 -18.56 -9.59 2.84
CA THR A 86 -18.93 -10.08 4.17
C THR A 86 -18.01 -9.48 5.24
N PRO A 87 -18.55 -8.80 6.27
CA PRO A 87 -17.73 -8.35 7.40
C PRO A 87 -17.37 -9.54 8.30
N GLU A 88 -16.15 -9.56 8.83
CA GLU A 88 -15.72 -10.59 9.80
C GLU A 88 -16.15 -10.29 11.24
N MET A 89 -16.66 -9.10 11.51
CA MET A 89 -17.16 -8.66 12.80
C MET A 89 -18.58 -8.12 12.65
N THR A 90 -19.44 -8.34 13.66
CA THR A 90 -20.78 -7.76 13.67
C THR A 90 -20.73 -6.26 13.89
N LYS A 91 -21.76 -5.55 13.46
CA LYS A 91 -21.88 -4.10 13.68
C LYS A 91 -21.85 -3.75 15.18
N GLU A 92 -22.54 -4.55 15.99
CA GLU A 92 -22.60 -4.37 17.44
C GLU A 92 -21.25 -4.51 18.10
N ALA A 93 -20.46 -5.52 17.71
CA ALA A 93 -19.09 -5.71 18.21
C ALA A 93 -18.17 -4.54 17.83
N TYR A 94 -18.29 -4.03 16.60
CA TYR A 94 -17.54 -2.86 16.17
C TYR A 94 -17.92 -1.60 16.97
N LEU A 95 -19.22 -1.35 17.16
CA LEU A 95 -19.71 -0.22 17.96
C LEU A 95 -19.22 -0.29 19.42
N GLU A 96 -19.17 -1.49 20.00
CA GLU A 96 -18.66 -1.68 21.35
C GLU A 96 -17.16 -1.39 21.45
N MET A 97 -16.39 -1.83 20.45
CA MET A 97 -14.95 -1.48 20.34
C MET A 97 -14.74 0.04 20.29
N VAL A 98 -15.57 0.77 19.52
CA VAL A 98 -15.51 2.24 19.46
C VAL A 98 -15.87 2.88 20.79
N ARG A 99 -16.90 2.38 21.50
CA ARG A 99 -17.25 2.90 22.85
C ARG A 99 -16.08 2.73 23.83
N LYS A 100 -15.48 1.54 23.85
CA LYS A 100 -14.34 1.24 24.72
C LYS A 100 -13.13 2.12 24.37
N ALA A 101 -12.86 2.34 23.09
CA ALA A 101 -11.81 3.26 22.65
C ALA A 101 -12.03 4.69 23.17
N LYS A 102 -13.28 5.18 23.12
CA LYS A 102 -13.62 6.50 23.67
C LYS A 102 -13.42 6.59 25.20
N GLU A 103 -13.68 5.52 25.92
CA GLU A 103 -13.43 5.50 27.38
C GLU A 103 -11.91 5.58 27.69
N TYR A 104 -11.05 4.88 26.93
CA TYR A 104 -9.60 5.03 27.07
C TYR A 104 -9.11 6.45 26.78
N ILE A 105 -9.69 7.13 25.78
CA ILE A 105 -9.36 8.53 25.49
C ILE A 105 -9.78 9.45 26.67
N LYS A 106 -10.98 9.24 27.22
CA LYS A 106 -11.46 10.02 28.37
C LYS A 106 -10.63 9.79 29.64
N ALA A 107 -10.15 8.56 29.82
CA ALA A 107 -9.28 8.20 30.95
C ALA A 107 -7.86 8.76 30.83
N GLY A 108 -7.47 9.24 29.65
CA GLY A 108 -6.13 9.73 29.37
C GLY A 108 -5.11 8.64 29.06
N ASP A 109 -5.57 7.40 28.84
CA ASP A 109 -4.70 6.27 28.53
C ASP A 109 -4.12 6.38 27.10
N ILE A 110 -4.88 6.96 26.19
CA ILE A 110 -4.51 7.19 24.78
C ILE A 110 -5.08 8.53 24.29
N ILE A 111 -4.44 9.11 23.28
CA ILE A 111 -4.93 10.34 22.62
C ILE A 111 -5.66 10.02 21.31
N GLN A 112 -5.28 8.94 20.65
CA GLN A 112 -5.85 8.48 19.37
C GLN A 112 -5.76 6.97 19.25
N VAL A 113 -6.76 6.36 18.61
CA VAL A 113 -6.75 4.96 18.20
C VAL A 113 -7.56 4.79 16.92
N VAL A 114 -7.09 3.93 16.03
CA VAL A 114 -7.78 3.62 14.77
C VAL A 114 -8.38 2.21 14.87
N PRO A 115 -9.68 2.07 15.16
CA PRO A 115 -10.37 0.80 15.08
C PRO A 115 -10.45 0.31 13.63
N SER A 116 -10.26 -0.98 13.41
CA SER A 116 -10.35 -1.57 12.08
C SER A 116 -11.31 -2.75 12.02
N GLN A 117 -11.85 -2.99 10.85
CA GLN A 117 -12.66 -4.17 10.55
C GLN A 117 -12.19 -4.77 9.24
N ARG A 118 -12.11 -6.09 9.21
CA ARG A 118 -11.81 -6.84 8.00
C ARG A 118 -13.10 -7.20 7.27
N PHE A 119 -13.07 -7.05 5.96
CA PHE A 119 -14.11 -7.55 5.06
C PHE A 119 -13.52 -8.65 4.19
N ARG A 120 -14.36 -9.62 3.85
CA ARG A 120 -14.01 -10.72 2.96
C ARG A 120 -14.91 -10.67 1.73
N ALA A 121 -14.33 -10.94 0.57
CA ALA A 121 -15.05 -11.10 -0.67
C ALA A 121 -14.37 -12.19 -1.52
N GLU A 122 -15.16 -12.92 -2.31
CA GLU A 122 -14.58 -13.79 -3.33
C GLU A 122 -14.03 -12.95 -4.47
N LEU A 123 -12.78 -13.25 -4.85
CA LEU A 123 -12.11 -12.51 -5.90
C LEU A 123 -12.52 -13.07 -7.27
N THR A 124 -13.23 -12.27 -8.05
CA THR A 124 -13.72 -12.62 -9.40
C THR A 124 -12.90 -12.00 -10.52
N ALA A 125 -11.93 -11.16 -10.20
CA ALA A 125 -11.06 -10.47 -11.14
C ALA A 125 -9.59 -10.69 -10.81
N ALA A 126 -8.71 -10.56 -11.80
CA ALA A 126 -7.27 -10.59 -11.54
C ALA A 126 -6.87 -9.45 -10.58
N PRO A 127 -6.00 -9.71 -9.58
CA PRO A 127 -5.60 -8.68 -8.59
C PRO A 127 -5.04 -7.41 -9.22
N PHE A 128 -4.37 -7.53 -10.36
CA PHE A 128 -3.85 -6.36 -11.07
C PHE A 128 -4.96 -5.47 -11.66
N ASN A 129 -6.11 -6.03 -12.04
CA ASN A 129 -7.26 -5.25 -12.49
C ASN A 129 -7.89 -4.48 -11.34
N ILE A 130 -7.87 -5.02 -10.12
CA ILE A 130 -8.28 -4.30 -8.91
C ILE A 130 -7.35 -3.10 -8.67
N TYR A 131 -6.04 -3.28 -8.77
CA TYR A 131 -5.08 -2.18 -8.68
C TYR A 131 -5.36 -1.09 -9.72
N ARG A 132 -5.63 -1.48 -10.98
CA ARG A 132 -5.97 -0.53 -12.06
C ARG A 132 -7.26 0.24 -11.77
N ALA A 133 -8.29 -0.44 -11.27
CA ALA A 133 -9.54 0.20 -10.86
C ALA A 133 -9.33 1.18 -9.70
N LEU A 134 -8.58 0.79 -8.68
CA LEU A 134 -8.23 1.68 -7.56
C LEU A 134 -7.49 2.93 -8.03
N LYS A 135 -6.59 2.81 -9.01
CA LYS A 135 -5.87 3.95 -9.58
C LYS A 135 -6.80 4.97 -10.24
N LEU A 136 -7.93 4.52 -10.77
CA LEU A 136 -8.94 5.40 -11.39
C LEU A 136 -9.89 6.01 -10.35
N ILE A 137 -10.28 5.23 -9.35
CA ILE A 137 -11.28 5.65 -8.35
C ILE A 137 -10.64 6.52 -7.26
N ASN A 138 -9.45 6.15 -6.80
CA ASN A 138 -8.77 6.80 -5.69
C ASN A 138 -7.26 6.92 -5.98
N PRO A 139 -6.87 7.78 -6.94
CA PRO A 139 -5.47 7.98 -7.27
C PRO A 139 -4.72 8.54 -6.07
N SER A 140 -3.56 7.95 -5.77
CA SER A 140 -2.70 8.36 -4.67
C SER A 140 -1.24 8.24 -5.08
N PRO A 141 -0.34 9.10 -4.56
CA PRO A 141 1.09 8.97 -4.80
C PRO A 141 1.71 7.71 -4.14
N TYR A 142 1.01 7.11 -3.17
CA TYR A 142 1.49 5.95 -2.41
C TYR A 142 0.67 4.69 -2.72
N MET A 143 0.46 4.43 -4.01
CA MET A 143 -0.15 3.18 -4.47
C MET A 143 0.91 2.10 -4.60
N TYR A 144 0.53 0.87 -4.23
CA TYR A 144 1.40 -0.29 -4.37
C TYR A 144 0.63 -1.54 -4.81
N TYR A 145 1.33 -2.38 -5.53
CA TYR A 145 0.93 -3.73 -5.93
C TYR A 145 2.11 -4.65 -5.66
N LEU A 146 2.00 -5.49 -4.65
CA LEU A 146 3.05 -6.41 -4.22
C LEU A 146 2.59 -7.84 -4.46
N LYS A 147 3.27 -8.55 -5.34
CA LYS A 147 3.06 -9.98 -5.56
C LYS A 147 4.15 -10.73 -4.80
N LEU A 148 3.74 -11.42 -3.74
CA LEU A 148 4.60 -12.13 -2.81
C LEU A 148 4.18 -13.60 -2.82
N ASP A 149 4.80 -14.38 -3.70
CA ASP A 149 4.48 -15.79 -3.93
C ASP A 149 2.98 -16.02 -4.25
N ASP A 150 2.25 -16.61 -3.33
CA ASP A 150 0.82 -16.89 -3.41
C ASP A 150 -0.06 -15.74 -2.90
N MET A 151 0.54 -14.73 -2.27
CA MET A 151 -0.16 -13.55 -1.75
C MET A 151 0.05 -12.33 -2.65
N THR A 152 -1.02 -11.58 -2.86
CA THR A 152 -0.95 -10.27 -3.51
C THR A 152 -1.51 -9.20 -2.59
N ILE A 153 -0.73 -8.14 -2.36
CA ILE A 153 -1.16 -6.98 -1.59
C ILE A 153 -1.36 -5.80 -2.54
N VAL A 154 -2.54 -5.22 -2.50
CA VAL A 154 -2.90 -4.04 -3.29
C VAL A 154 -3.34 -2.95 -2.35
N GLY A 155 -2.74 -1.78 -2.46
CA GLY A 155 -3.09 -0.68 -1.57
C GLY A 155 -2.98 0.69 -2.21
N THR A 156 -3.71 1.63 -1.63
CA THR A 156 -3.62 3.06 -1.92
C THR A 156 -3.64 3.80 -0.59
N SER A 157 -2.67 4.69 -0.38
CA SER A 157 -2.58 5.52 0.81
C SER A 157 -2.39 6.98 0.43
N PRO A 158 -3.17 7.91 0.97
CA PRO A 158 -3.02 9.34 0.72
C PRO A 158 -1.93 9.98 1.59
N GLU A 159 -1.47 9.28 2.62
CA GLU A 159 -0.75 9.85 3.75
C GLU A 159 0.66 9.27 3.90
N ILE A 160 1.60 10.14 4.25
CA ILE A 160 2.93 9.77 4.73
C ILE A 160 2.97 9.91 6.26
N LEU A 161 3.59 8.96 6.94
CA LEU A 161 3.84 9.06 8.37
C LEU A 161 4.97 10.07 8.65
N VAL A 162 6.10 9.85 8.01
CA VAL A 162 7.28 10.72 8.08
C VAL A 162 8.08 10.55 6.79
N ARG A 163 8.64 11.65 6.30
CA ARG A 163 9.53 11.70 5.14
C ARG A 163 10.82 12.39 5.54
N VAL A 164 11.94 11.81 5.17
CA VAL A 164 13.27 12.37 5.41
C VAL A 164 13.97 12.50 4.07
N GLU A 165 14.39 13.73 3.72
CA GLU A 165 15.16 14.02 2.50
C GLU A 165 16.36 14.89 2.88
N GLY A 166 17.56 14.30 2.88
CA GLY A 166 18.74 14.95 3.42
C GLY A 166 18.56 15.22 4.91
N ASP A 167 18.62 16.50 5.29
CA ASP A 167 18.44 16.96 6.67
C ASP A 167 16.99 17.41 6.98
N ASP A 168 16.13 17.42 5.96
CA ASP A 168 14.73 17.84 6.10
C ASP A 168 13.85 16.68 6.55
N VAL A 169 13.02 16.91 7.58
CA VAL A 169 12.04 15.98 8.10
C VAL A 169 10.64 16.55 7.93
N ASP A 170 9.82 15.89 7.11
CA ASP A 170 8.44 16.28 6.81
C ASP A 170 7.48 15.32 7.51
N VAL A 171 6.62 15.87 8.38
CA VAL A 171 5.57 15.11 9.09
C VAL A 171 4.24 15.76 8.78
N ARG A 172 3.27 14.96 8.33
CA ARG A 172 1.92 15.43 7.99
C ARG A 172 0.89 14.73 8.86
N PRO A 173 0.70 15.16 10.10
CA PRO A 173 -0.28 14.56 10.98
C PRO A 173 -1.69 14.90 10.48
N ILE A 174 -2.47 13.87 10.14
CA ILE A 174 -3.89 13.99 9.81
C ILE A 174 -4.68 13.36 10.96
N ALA A 175 -5.38 14.18 11.74
CA ALA A 175 -6.09 13.72 12.92
C ALA A 175 -7.60 14.05 12.90
N GLY A 176 -8.09 14.64 11.82
CA GLY A 176 -9.48 15.07 11.67
C GLY A 176 -10.13 14.57 10.39
N THR A 177 -11.46 14.48 10.42
CA THR A 177 -12.27 14.17 9.25
C THR A 177 -13.53 15.03 9.24
N ARG A 178 -13.86 15.58 8.09
CA ARG A 178 -15.13 16.25 7.84
C ARG A 178 -15.81 15.62 6.62
N ARG A 179 -17.13 15.68 6.58
CA ARG A 179 -17.88 15.32 5.38
C ARG A 179 -17.54 16.29 4.23
N ARG A 180 -17.72 15.87 3.01
CA ARG A 180 -17.64 16.80 1.86
C ARG A 180 -18.79 17.79 1.89
N GLY A 181 -18.51 19.02 1.54
CA GLY A 181 -19.52 20.05 1.39
C GLY A 181 -20.48 19.75 0.24
N LYS A 182 -21.70 20.27 0.31
CA LYS A 182 -22.70 20.19 -0.76
C LYS A 182 -22.49 21.27 -1.83
N SER A 183 -21.70 22.29 -1.52
CA SER A 183 -21.22 23.34 -2.43
C SER A 183 -19.73 23.58 -2.21
N GLU A 184 -19.08 24.25 -3.14
CA GLU A 184 -17.67 24.65 -3.01
C GLU A 184 -17.42 25.54 -1.78
N GLU A 185 -18.33 26.42 -1.46
CA GLU A 185 -18.24 27.33 -0.30
C GLU A 185 -18.33 26.54 1.01
N GLU A 186 -19.29 25.62 1.11
CA GLU A 186 -19.41 24.73 2.28
C GLU A 186 -18.20 23.82 2.42
N ASP A 187 -17.68 23.27 1.32
CA ASP A 187 -16.49 22.38 1.34
C ASP A 187 -15.25 23.13 1.83
N ARG A 188 -15.06 24.37 1.39
CA ARG A 188 -13.96 25.24 1.84
C ARG A 188 -14.09 25.61 3.32
N ALA A 189 -15.30 25.92 3.80
CA ALA A 189 -15.53 26.20 5.23
C ALA A 189 -15.22 24.97 6.10
N LEU A 190 -15.58 23.76 5.65
CA LEU A 190 -15.27 22.52 6.35
C LEU A 190 -13.77 22.16 6.30
N GLU A 191 -13.07 22.57 5.24
CA GLU A 191 -11.60 22.44 5.15
C GLU A 191 -10.91 23.38 6.13
N GLU A 192 -11.32 24.66 6.20
CA GLU A 192 -10.80 25.65 7.16
C GLU A 192 -11.04 25.23 8.62
N GLU A 193 -12.14 24.54 8.92
CA GLU A 193 -12.40 23.99 10.26
C GLU A 193 -11.44 22.84 10.64
N LEU A 194 -10.83 22.16 9.64
CA LEU A 194 -9.87 21.07 9.88
C LEU A 194 -8.45 21.56 10.19
N LEU A 195 -8.10 22.77 9.76
CA LEU A 195 -6.78 23.39 9.95
C LEU A 195 -6.72 24.13 11.28
#